data_e50bdcaba76983f66331afea6ee805e5
#
_entry.id   e50bdcaba76983f66331afea6ee805e5
#
_cell.length_a   1.000
_cell.length_b   1.000
_cell.length_c   1.000
_cell.angle_alpha   90.00
_cell.angle_beta   90.00
_cell.angle_gamma   90.00
#
_symmetry.space_group_name_H-M   'P 1'
#
loop_
_entity.id
_entity.type
_entity.pdbx_description
1 polymer ?
#
loop_
_entity_poly.entity_id
_entity_poly.type
_entity_poly.pdbx_seq_one_letter_code
_entity_poly.pdbx_strand_id
1 'polypeptide(L)'
;LEIVFVNKYGNLIYFDQLSSWEKSILMILIALFGYDLSSGLFIIDEIELHLHPYLLKKMVDLLKEIWAKLNIQFICSTHSPILIDEQSINNVYKFSFVDWQTNIHYPMNSIRDKEATLIHILKFEHIAKIFFMNKILMVEWETDEYFWRFFLSYLSKKPEFKWKLDNFEILNINWKWSYSRWSNFLKKFGIESYFIWDW
;
A
#
# COMPACT_ATOMS: atom_id res chain seq x y z
N LEU A 1 -1.81 -13.63 -35.38
CA LEU A 1 -2.55 -12.36 -35.18
C LEU A 1 -1.55 -11.34 -34.68
N GLU A 2 -1.30 -10.30 -35.46
CA GLU A 2 -0.38 -9.23 -35.07
C GLU A 2 -1.21 -8.07 -34.53
N ILE A 3 -0.94 -7.64 -33.29
CA ILE A 3 -1.63 -6.52 -32.67
C ILE A 3 -0.86 -5.25 -33.00
N VAL A 4 -1.53 -4.36 -33.73
CA VAL A 4 -0.96 -3.07 -34.16
C VAL A 4 -1.83 -1.95 -33.59
N PHE A 5 -1.20 -0.96 -32.99
CA PHE A 5 -1.84 0.23 -32.47
C PHE A 5 -1.63 1.42 -33.39
N VAL A 6 -2.59 2.32 -33.41
CA VAL A 6 -2.47 3.59 -34.12
C VAL A 6 -2.42 4.70 -33.08
N ASN A 7 -1.33 5.46 -33.06
CA ASN A 7 -1.23 6.60 -32.15
C ASN A 7 -2.07 7.78 -32.65
N LYS A 8 -2.19 8.84 -31.82
CA LYS A 8 -2.97 10.04 -32.17
C LYS A 8 -2.51 10.79 -33.43
N TYR A 9 -1.32 10.47 -33.94
CA TYR A 9 -0.75 11.05 -35.15
C TYR A 9 -0.88 10.13 -36.38
N GLY A 10 -1.57 8.98 -36.24
CA GLY A 10 -1.76 8.01 -37.31
C GLY A 10 -0.61 7.03 -37.53
N ASN A 11 0.44 7.06 -36.70
CA ASN A 11 1.58 6.14 -36.84
C ASN A 11 1.23 4.77 -36.27
N LEU A 12 1.66 3.70 -36.95
CA LEU A 12 1.54 2.33 -36.48
C LEU A 12 2.58 2.05 -35.41
N ILE A 13 2.15 1.47 -34.29
CA ILE A 13 2.99 1.01 -33.19
C ILE A 13 2.76 -0.48 -33.02
N TYR A 14 3.82 -1.27 -33.10
CA TYR A 14 3.76 -2.70 -32.89
C TYR A 14 3.93 -3.03 -31.40
N PHE A 15 3.39 -4.19 -30.99
CA PHE A 15 3.44 -4.62 -29.58
C PHE A 15 4.86 -4.60 -28.99
N ASP A 16 5.87 -4.98 -29.79
CA ASP A 16 7.28 -4.99 -29.35
C ASP A 16 7.82 -3.61 -29.00
N GLN A 17 7.27 -2.57 -29.60
CA GLN A 17 7.68 -1.17 -29.42
C GLN A 17 7.04 -0.53 -28.16
N LEU A 18 6.06 -1.20 -27.57
CA LEU A 18 5.44 -0.74 -26.33
C LEU A 18 6.42 -0.85 -25.17
N SER A 19 6.38 0.11 -24.26
CA SER A 19 7.06 0.04 -22.98
C SER A 19 6.48 -1.09 -22.10
N SER A 20 7.22 -1.50 -21.09
CA SER A 20 6.78 -2.58 -20.18
C SER A 20 5.43 -2.27 -19.51
N TRP A 21 5.22 -1.03 -19.09
CA TRP A 21 3.96 -0.63 -18.46
C TRP A 21 2.77 -0.63 -19.44
N GLU A 22 2.99 -0.20 -20.68
CA GLU A 22 1.94 -0.25 -21.73
C GLU A 22 1.54 -1.70 -22.03
N LYS A 23 2.53 -2.60 -22.11
CA LYS A 23 2.28 -4.04 -22.26
C LYS A 23 1.45 -4.60 -21.10
N SER A 24 1.80 -4.25 -19.86
CA SER A 24 1.06 -4.71 -18.67
C SER A 24 -0.40 -4.26 -18.68
N ILE A 25 -0.65 -2.98 -18.93
CA ILE A 25 -2.03 -2.45 -19.06
C ILE A 25 -2.78 -3.15 -20.16
N LEU A 26 -2.16 -3.26 -21.33
CA LEU A 26 -2.77 -3.88 -22.49
C LEU A 26 -3.16 -5.35 -22.24
N MET A 27 -2.27 -6.12 -21.58
CA MET A 27 -2.56 -7.52 -21.24
C MET A 27 -3.76 -7.64 -20.29
N ILE A 28 -3.87 -6.74 -19.29
CA ILE A 28 -5.05 -6.69 -18.42
C ILE A 28 -6.32 -6.37 -19.22
N LEU A 29 -6.27 -5.38 -20.12
CA LEU A 29 -7.41 -5.02 -20.94
C LEU A 29 -7.81 -6.13 -21.91
N ILE A 30 -6.85 -6.80 -22.56
CA ILE A 30 -7.11 -7.96 -23.41
C ILE A 30 -7.74 -9.10 -22.62
N ALA A 31 -7.25 -9.38 -21.42
CA ALA A 31 -7.82 -10.42 -20.57
C ALA A 31 -9.26 -10.10 -20.15
N LEU A 32 -9.56 -8.84 -19.83
CA LEU A 32 -10.90 -8.41 -19.41
C LEU A 32 -11.91 -8.36 -20.55
N PHE A 33 -11.52 -7.78 -21.68
CA PHE A 33 -12.44 -7.53 -22.81
C PHE A 33 -12.34 -8.56 -23.91
N GLY A 34 -11.18 -9.20 -24.09
CA GLY A 34 -10.96 -10.22 -25.11
C GLY A 34 -11.68 -11.54 -24.84
N TYR A 35 -11.94 -11.84 -23.57
CA TYR A 35 -12.68 -13.04 -23.14
C TYR A 35 -14.16 -12.79 -22.84
N ASP A 36 -14.67 -11.60 -23.14
CA ASP A 36 -16.09 -11.21 -22.91
C ASP A 36 -16.56 -11.51 -21.49
N LEU A 37 -15.72 -11.18 -20.50
CA LEU A 37 -16.01 -11.46 -19.11
C LEU A 37 -17.11 -10.52 -18.60
N SER A 38 -18.23 -11.08 -18.21
CA SER A 38 -19.39 -10.34 -17.67
C SER A 38 -19.50 -10.44 -16.14
N SER A 39 -18.74 -11.32 -15.50
CA SER A 39 -18.66 -11.48 -14.05
C SER A 39 -17.47 -12.37 -13.68
N GLY A 40 -17.00 -12.29 -12.44
CA GLY A 40 -15.97 -13.19 -11.96
C GLY A 40 -14.97 -12.56 -11.00
N LEU A 41 -13.87 -13.28 -10.80
CA LEU A 41 -12.74 -12.87 -9.95
C LEU A 41 -11.49 -12.71 -10.82
N PHE A 42 -10.86 -11.55 -10.74
CA PHE A 42 -9.62 -11.24 -11.41
C PHE A 42 -8.52 -10.99 -10.38
N ILE A 43 -7.42 -11.76 -10.45
CA ILE A 43 -6.30 -11.64 -9.51
C ILE A 43 -5.12 -11.03 -10.25
N ILE A 44 -4.58 -9.95 -9.69
CA ILE A 44 -3.41 -9.23 -10.23
C ILE A 44 -2.33 -9.27 -9.17
N ASP A 45 -1.21 -9.88 -9.51
CA ASP A 45 -0.03 -9.87 -8.65
C ASP A 45 0.85 -8.68 -8.96
N GLU A 46 1.31 -7.97 -7.91
CA GLU A 46 2.15 -6.77 -8.00
C GLU A 46 1.61 -5.73 -9.01
N ILE A 47 0.40 -5.22 -8.75
CA ILE A 47 -0.31 -4.29 -9.66
C ILE A 47 0.54 -3.06 -10.04
N GLU A 48 1.50 -2.67 -9.20
CA GLU A 48 2.42 -1.55 -9.45
C GLU A 48 3.57 -1.87 -10.40
N LEU A 49 3.77 -3.14 -10.76
CA LEU A 49 4.93 -3.55 -11.54
C LEU A 49 5.03 -2.77 -12.85
N HIS A 50 6.15 -2.09 -13.04
CA HIS A 50 6.43 -1.21 -14.18
C HIS A 50 5.56 0.04 -14.30
N LEU A 51 4.68 0.35 -13.29
CA LEU A 51 3.82 1.52 -13.33
C LEU A 51 4.43 2.70 -12.55
N HIS A 52 4.43 3.87 -13.18
CA HIS A 52 4.68 5.11 -12.45
C HIS A 52 3.52 5.37 -11.46
N PRO A 53 3.75 5.94 -10.26
CA PRO A 53 2.73 6.19 -9.25
C PRO A 53 1.43 6.82 -9.77
N TYR A 54 1.54 7.78 -10.67
CA TYR A 54 0.38 8.41 -11.31
C TYR A 54 -0.44 7.42 -12.16
N LEU A 55 0.25 6.57 -12.93
CA LEU A 55 -0.39 5.55 -13.77
C LEU A 55 -1.03 4.44 -12.92
N LEU A 56 -0.40 4.10 -11.81
CA LEU A 56 -0.95 3.12 -10.85
C LEU A 56 -2.30 3.60 -10.30
N LYS A 57 -2.41 4.86 -9.89
CA LYS A 57 -3.69 5.45 -9.46
C LYS A 57 -4.75 5.38 -10.57
N LYS A 58 -4.39 5.75 -11.79
CA LYS A 58 -5.28 5.67 -12.95
C LYS A 58 -5.73 4.24 -13.26
N MET A 59 -4.82 3.27 -13.11
CA MET A 59 -5.16 1.86 -13.26
C MET A 59 -6.20 1.43 -12.24
N VAL A 60 -6.01 1.76 -10.96
CA VAL A 60 -6.97 1.41 -9.91
C VAL A 60 -8.33 2.07 -10.15
N ASP A 61 -8.36 3.33 -10.58
CA ASP A 61 -9.61 4.02 -10.94
C ASP A 61 -10.32 3.28 -12.08
N LEU A 62 -9.58 2.85 -13.11
CA LEU A 62 -10.11 2.05 -14.21
C LEU A 62 -10.68 0.71 -13.73
N LEU A 63 -9.96 -0.01 -12.86
CA LEU A 63 -10.44 -1.28 -12.30
C LEU A 63 -11.72 -1.09 -11.47
N LYS A 64 -11.85 0.01 -10.71
CA LYS A 64 -13.08 0.36 -10.00
C LYS A 64 -14.26 0.59 -10.96
N GLU A 65 -14.02 1.29 -12.08
CA GLU A 65 -15.06 1.48 -13.11
C GLU A 65 -15.48 0.16 -13.76
N ILE A 66 -14.52 -0.71 -14.05
CA ILE A 66 -14.79 -2.04 -14.66
C ILE A 66 -15.59 -2.89 -13.67
N TRP A 67 -15.20 -2.90 -12.39
CA TRP A 67 -15.95 -3.60 -11.35
C TRP A 67 -17.42 -3.15 -11.30
N ALA A 68 -17.64 -1.84 -11.29
CA ALA A 68 -19.00 -1.29 -11.26
C ALA A 68 -19.85 -1.65 -12.48
N LYS A 69 -19.22 -1.82 -13.67
CA LYS A 69 -19.94 -2.10 -14.94
C LYS A 69 -20.11 -3.59 -15.21
N LEU A 70 -19.11 -4.40 -14.90
CA LEU A 70 -19.04 -5.82 -15.29
C LEU A 70 -19.20 -6.79 -14.11
N ASN A 71 -19.41 -6.30 -12.88
CA ASN A 71 -19.50 -7.13 -11.67
C ASN A 71 -18.30 -8.09 -11.51
N ILE A 72 -17.10 -7.62 -11.88
CA ILE A 72 -15.83 -8.35 -11.74
C ILE A 72 -15.17 -7.92 -10.45
N GLN A 73 -14.92 -8.87 -9.54
CA GLN A 73 -14.14 -8.60 -8.32
C GLN A 73 -12.64 -8.63 -8.64
N PHE A 74 -11.90 -7.65 -8.14
CA PHE A 74 -10.44 -7.60 -8.26
C PHE A 74 -9.79 -7.89 -6.92
N ILE A 75 -8.78 -8.77 -6.91
CA ILE A 75 -7.85 -8.97 -5.81
C ILE A 75 -6.46 -8.62 -6.33
N CYS A 76 -5.82 -7.62 -5.71
CA CYS A 76 -4.52 -7.16 -6.14
C CYS A 76 -3.51 -7.30 -5.00
N SER A 77 -2.35 -7.91 -5.25
CA SER A 77 -1.21 -7.76 -4.36
C SER A 77 -0.46 -6.47 -4.67
N THR A 78 0.16 -5.87 -3.66
CA THR A 78 0.93 -4.64 -3.83
C THR A 78 1.95 -4.43 -2.71
N HIS A 79 3.10 -3.86 -3.07
CA HIS A 79 4.08 -3.29 -2.15
C HIS A 79 4.08 -1.74 -2.19
N SER A 80 3.13 -1.15 -2.90
CA SER A 80 3.05 0.31 -3.06
C SER A 80 2.17 0.96 -1.99
N PRO A 81 2.72 1.84 -1.14
CA PRO A 81 1.94 2.57 -0.15
C PRO A 81 0.91 3.52 -0.78
N ILE A 82 1.09 3.88 -2.04
CA ILE A 82 0.22 4.83 -2.75
C ILE A 82 -1.22 4.31 -2.93
N LEU A 83 -1.42 2.99 -2.84
CA LEU A 83 -2.73 2.34 -2.95
C LEU A 83 -3.50 2.28 -1.62
N ILE A 84 -2.84 2.66 -0.51
CA ILE A 84 -3.45 2.65 0.82
C ILE A 84 -3.92 4.06 1.13
N ASP A 85 -5.22 4.28 1.04
CA ASP A 85 -5.88 5.55 1.29
C ASP A 85 -7.21 5.36 2.05
N GLU A 86 -7.93 6.46 2.23
CA GLU A 86 -9.23 6.49 2.91
C GLU A 86 -10.28 5.58 2.26
N GLN A 87 -10.23 5.43 0.94
CA GLN A 87 -11.22 4.64 0.20
C GLN A 87 -10.88 3.14 0.21
N SER A 88 -9.59 2.81 0.17
CA SER A 88 -9.10 1.45 0.07
C SER A 88 -8.90 0.75 1.42
N ILE A 89 -8.67 1.50 2.50
CA ILE A 89 -8.20 0.98 3.80
C ILE A 89 -9.08 -0.14 4.39
N ASN A 90 -10.39 -0.08 4.18
CA ASN A 90 -11.31 -1.13 4.66
C ASN A 90 -11.20 -2.43 3.85
N ASN A 91 -10.58 -2.38 2.68
CA ASN A 91 -10.37 -3.52 1.78
C ASN A 91 -8.89 -3.97 1.76
N VAL A 92 -8.06 -3.44 2.66
CA VAL A 92 -6.66 -3.83 2.79
C VAL A 92 -6.52 -5.03 3.70
N TYR A 93 -5.86 -6.07 3.17
CA TYR A 93 -5.45 -7.26 3.92
C TYR A 93 -3.93 -7.26 4.03
N LYS A 94 -3.41 -7.13 5.25
CA LYS A 94 -1.97 -7.24 5.48
C LYS A 94 -1.60 -8.68 5.79
N PHE A 95 -0.67 -9.22 5.04
CA PHE A 95 -0.07 -10.52 5.29
C PHE A 95 1.24 -10.33 6.04
N SER A 96 1.43 -11.08 7.11
CA SER A 96 2.70 -11.14 7.85
C SER A 96 3.12 -12.59 8.03
N PHE A 97 4.44 -12.85 7.97
CA PHE A 97 5.00 -14.15 8.18
C PHE A 97 5.78 -14.16 9.49
N VAL A 98 5.28 -14.90 10.48
CA VAL A 98 5.85 -14.98 11.82
C VAL A 98 5.85 -16.45 12.26
N ASP A 99 6.97 -16.93 12.81
CA ASP A 99 7.11 -18.29 13.32
C ASP A 99 6.65 -19.37 12.32
N TRP A 100 7.06 -19.23 11.06
CA TRP A 100 6.71 -20.13 9.96
C TRP A 100 5.21 -20.20 9.63
N GLN A 101 4.45 -19.23 10.08
CA GLN A 101 3.01 -19.12 9.81
C GLN A 101 2.66 -17.79 9.13
N THR A 102 1.75 -17.89 8.18
CA THR A 102 1.16 -16.69 7.56
C THR A 102 -0.02 -16.22 8.39
N ASN A 103 0.05 -14.99 8.86
CA ASN A 103 -1.04 -14.31 9.56
C ASN A 103 -1.67 -13.28 8.62
N ILE A 104 -3.00 -13.19 8.65
CA ILE A 104 -3.77 -12.23 7.87
C ILE A 104 -4.43 -11.24 8.82
N HIS A 105 -4.17 -9.96 8.60
CA HIS A 105 -4.74 -8.87 9.38
C HIS A 105 -5.59 -7.98 8.48
N TYR A 106 -6.79 -7.65 8.92
CA TYR A 106 -7.71 -6.78 8.19
C TYR A 106 -8.69 -6.07 9.16
N PRO A 107 -9.18 -4.87 8.82
CA PRO A 107 -9.95 -4.06 9.75
C PRO A 107 -11.41 -4.50 9.94
N MET A 108 -11.91 -5.50 9.20
CA MET A 108 -13.29 -6.03 9.26
C MET A 108 -14.37 -4.93 9.18
N ASN A 109 -14.21 -3.93 8.33
CA ASN A 109 -15.10 -2.75 8.26
C ASN A 109 -15.25 -2.01 9.61
N SER A 110 -14.29 -2.17 10.51
CA SER A 110 -14.33 -1.63 11.86
C SER A 110 -13.66 -0.26 11.99
N ILE A 111 -13.19 0.32 10.88
CA ILE A 111 -12.68 1.69 10.86
C ILE A 111 -13.89 2.62 10.94
N ARG A 112 -14.08 3.18 12.14
CA ARG A 112 -15.19 4.10 12.43
C ARG A 112 -14.77 5.54 12.21
N ASP A 113 -15.74 6.46 12.19
CA ASP A 113 -15.53 7.91 12.01
C ASP A 113 -14.48 8.52 12.93
N LYS A 114 -14.31 7.97 14.15
CA LYS A 114 -13.26 8.42 15.09
C LYS A 114 -11.83 8.15 14.60
N GLU A 115 -11.66 7.21 13.69
CA GLU A 115 -10.39 6.87 13.06
C GLU A 115 -10.21 7.58 11.70
N ALA A 116 -11.29 8.20 11.19
CA ALA A 116 -11.26 8.94 9.93
C ALA A 116 -10.17 10.04 9.93
N THR A 117 -9.94 10.68 11.08
CA THR A 117 -8.84 11.66 11.22
C THR A 117 -7.47 11.04 10.99
N LEU A 118 -7.25 9.78 11.43
CA LEU A 118 -6.00 9.06 11.18
C LEU A 118 -5.84 8.72 9.70
N ILE A 119 -6.95 8.40 9.04
CA ILE A 119 -6.96 8.08 7.62
C ILE A 119 -6.61 9.32 6.79
N HIS A 120 -7.05 10.51 7.20
CA HIS A 120 -6.63 11.75 6.53
C HIS A 120 -5.11 11.96 6.57
N ILE A 121 -4.46 11.50 7.65
CA ILE A 121 -2.99 11.55 7.77
C ILE A 121 -2.34 10.54 6.81
N LEU A 122 -3.00 9.41 6.51
CA LEU A 122 -2.53 8.41 5.55
C LEU A 122 -2.51 8.89 4.09
N LYS A 123 -3.13 10.04 3.77
CA LYS A 123 -3.00 10.69 2.45
C LYS A 123 -1.54 11.05 2.12
N PHE A 124 -0.70 11.14 3.13
CA PHE A 124 0.72 11.34 2.92
C PHE A 124 1.38 9.97 2.68
N GLU A 125 1.89 9.77 1.48
CA GLU A 125 2.50 8.53 1.01
C GLU A 125 3.59 8.00 1.97
N HIS A 126 4.36 8.90 2.58
CA HIS A 126 5.39 8.54 3.54
C HIS A 126 4.84 7.92 4.83
N ILE A 127 3.57 8.16 5.17
CA ILE A 127 2.92 7.58 6.34
C ILE A 127 2.30 6.23 5.97
N ALA A 128 1.76 6.07 4.77
CA ALA A 128 1.16 4.81 4.34
C ALA A 128 2.15 3.64 4.32
N LYS A 129 3.47 3.90 4.23
CA LYS A 129 4.52 2.88 4.36
C LYS A 129 4.49 2.11 5.69
N ILE A 130 3.87 2.67 6.75
CA ILE A 130 3.74 1.97 8.04
C ILE A 130 3.03 0.62 7.92
N PHE A 131 2.14 0.46 6.94
CA PHE A 131 1.45 -0.82 6.71
C PHE A 131 2.38 -1.95 6.26
N PHE A 132 3.56 -1.62 5.77
CA PHE A 132 4.60 -2.59 5.38
C PHE A 132 5.57 -2.89 6.52
N MET A 133 5.41 -2.22 7.68
CA MET A 133 6.24 -2.41 8.86
C MET A 133 5.56 -3.35 9.85
N ASN A 134 6.37 -3.99 10.70
CA ASN A 134 5.88 -4.84 11.78
C ASN A 134 5.90 -4.12 13.12
N LYS A 135 6.78 -3.12 13.27
CA LYS A 135 6.99 -2.38 14.51
C LYS A 135 7.05 -0.89 14.24
N ILE A 136 6.36 -0.11 15.06
CA ILE A 136 6.32 1.35 14.98
C ILE A 136 6.70 1.95 16.31
N LEU A 137 7.69 2.85 16.31
CA LEU A 137 7.97 3.74 17.42
C LEU A 137 7.21 5.05 17.20
N MET A 138 6.28 5.34 18.07
CA MET A 138 5.57 6.62 18.07
C MET A 138 6.32 7.62 18.93
N VAL A 139 6.43 8.84 18.42
CA VAL A 139 7.06 9.97 19.09
C VAL A 139 6.15 11.18 19.07
N GLU A 140 6.29 12.08 20.03
CA GLU A 140 5.39 13.23 20.15
C GLU A 140 5.82 14.40 19.24
N TRP A 141 7.14 14.64 19.12
CA TRP A 141 7.67 15.80 18.46
C TRP A 141 8.53 15.46 17.24
N GLU A 142 8.66 16.39 16.34
CA GLU A 142 9.52 16.26 15.16
C GLU A 142 11.01 16.13 15.56
N THR A 143 11.43 16.82 16.63
CA THR A 143 12.78 16.71 17.18
C THR A 143 13.09 15.30 17.67
N ASP A 144 12.10 14.64 18.30
CA ASP A 144 12.24 13.26 18.77
C ASP A 144 12.35 12.31 17.58
N GLU A 145 11.57 12.55 16.53
CA GLU A 145 11.64 11.77 15.30
C GLU A 145 13.06 11.83 14.73
N TYR A 146 13.65 13.01 14.58
CA TYR A 146 15.02 13.16 14.09
C TYR A 146 16.05 12.47 14.99
N PHE A 147 15.94 12.66 16.30
CA PHE A 147 16.83 12.02 17.27
C PHE A 147 16.77 10.49 17.16
N TRP A 148 15.56 9.92 17.19
CA TRP A 148 15.37 8.48 17.16
C TRP A 148 15.76 7.88 15.81
N ARG A 149 15.50 8.55 14.69
CA ARG A 149 15.99 8.12 13.38
C ARG A 149 17.52 8.03 13.33
N PHE A 150 18.20 9.03 13.85
CA PHE A 150 19.67 9.02 13.95
C PHE A 150 20.15 7.89 14.87
N PHE A 151 19.59 7.79 16.06
CA PHE A 151 19.99 6.81 17.06
C PHE A 151 19.76 5.37 16.60
N LEU A 152 18.61 5.06 16.02
CA LEU A 152 18.32 3.74 15.48
C LEU A 152 19.19 3.41 14.26
N SER A 153 19.50 4.39 13.43
CA SER A 153 20.48 4.23 12.33
C SER A 153 21.89 3.92 12.86
N TYR A 154 22.27 4.51 13.99
CA TYR A 154 23.54 4.17 14.66
C TYR A 154 23.51 2.73 15.22
N LEU A 155 22.44 2.34 15.91
CA LEU A 155 22.27 1.00 16.47
C LEU A 155 22.22 -0.09 15.40
N SER A 156 21.59 0.17 14.25
CA SER A 156 21.47 -0.81 13.15
C SER A 156 22.81 -1.23 12.55
N LYS A 157 23.87 -0.42 12.75
CA LYS A 157 25.24 -0.76 12.35
C LYS A 157 25.90 -1.79 13.28
N LYS A 158 25.31 -2.03 14.45
CA LYS A 158 25.81 -3.02 15.40
C LYS A 158 25.13 -4.37 15.15
N PRO A 159 25.90 -5.47 14.97
CA PRO A 159 25.33 -6.78 14.62
C PRO A 159 24.24 -7.28 15.60
N GLU A 160 24.39 -6.98 16.88
CA GLU A 160 23.48 -7.38 17.96
C GLU A 160 22.09 -6.73 17.91
N PHE A 161 21.96 -5.59 17.21
CA PHE A 161 20.70 -4.85 17.09
C PHE A 161 20.08 -4.95 15.69
N LYS A 162 20.85 -5.34 14.67
CA LYS A 162 20.43 -5.34 13.28
C LYS A 162 19.10 -6.06 13.08
N TRP A 163 18.97 -7.28 13.55
CA TRP A 163 17.77 -8.10 13.40
C TRP A 163 16.56 -7.61 14.23
N LYS A 164 16.82 -6.89 15.35
CA LYS A 164 15.77 -6.33 16.22
C LYS A 164 15.11 -5.11 15.59
N LEU A 165 15.83 -4.42 14.70
CA LEU A 165 15.39 -3.19 14.04
C LEU A 165 14.87 -3.45 12.63
N ASP A 166 14.83 -4.70 12.17
CA ASP A 166 14.24 -5.05 10.89
C ASP A 166 12.73 -4.74 10.90
N ASN A 167 12.25 -4.16 9.80
CA ASN A 167 10.85 -3.75 9.62
C ASN A 167 10.31 -2.83 10.71
N PHE A 168 11.16 -1.89 11.13
CA PHE A 168 10.87 -0.90 12.15
C PHE A 168 10.80 0.51 11.55
N GLU A 169 9.78 1.30 11.92
CA GLU A 169 9.64 2.68 11.47
C GLU A 169 9.29 3.60 12.64
N ILE A 170 9.55 4.90 12.47
CA ILE A 170 9.18 5.93 13.42
C ILE A 170 8.02 6.73 12.88
N LEU A 171 7.01 6.95 13.72
CA LEU A 171 5.83 7.73 13.40
C LEU A 171 5.69 8.89 14.39
N ASN A 172 5.77 10.11 13.87
CA ASN A 172 5.41 11.29 14.64
C ASN A 172 3.88 11.38 14.71
N ILE A 173 3.35 11.38 15.93
CA ILE A 173 1.90 11.45 16.18
C ILE A 173 1.42 12.84 16.60
N ASN A 174 2.32 13.84 16.69
CA ASN A 174 2.12 15.25 17.02
C ASN A 174 1.53 15.53 18.42
N TRP A 175 0.85 14.58 19.04
CA TRP A 175 0.21 14.75 20.34
C TRP A 175 0.15 13.42 21.10
N LYS A 176 0.66 13.37 22.33
CA LYS A 176 0.60 12.18 23.19
C LYS A 176 -0.82 11.60 23.37
N TRP A 177 -1.83 12.44 23.33
CA TRP A 177 -3.24 12.01 23.46
C TRP A 177 -3.74 11.20 22.25
N SER A 178 -3.05 11.24 21.13
CA SER A 178 -3.40 10.44 19.96
C SER A 178 -2.83 9.01 20.01
N TYR A 179 -1.92 8.72 20.96
CA TYR A 179 -1.27 7.41 21.07
C TYR A 179 -2.26 6.23 21.10
N SER A 180 -3.22 6.26 22.03
CA SER A 180 -4.19 5.15 22.16
C SER A 180 -4.97 4.91 20.87
N ARG A 181 -5.30 5.98 20.15
CA ARG A 181 -6.01 5.91 18.88
C ARG A 181 -5.15 5.26 17.81
N TRP A 182 -3.89 5.71 17.68
CA TRP A 182 -2.92 5.13 16.76
C TRP A 182 -2.61 3.68 17.09
N SER A 183 -2.37 3.35 18.36
CA SER A 183 -2.07 1.99 18.80
C SER A 183 -3.21 1.03 18.48
N ASN A 184 -4.47 1.42 18.78
CA ASN A 184 -5.63 0.62 18.44
C ASN A 184 -5.82 0.44 16.93
N PHE A 185 -5.53 1.47 16.14
CA PHE A 185 -5.59 1.40 14.69
C PHE A 185 -4.53 0.45 14.13
N LEU A 186 -3.27 0.60 14.53
CA LEU A 186 -2.15 -0.23 14.07
C LEU A 186 -2.34 -1.70 14.46
N LYS A 187 -2.90 -1.96 15.64
CA LYS A 187 -3.19 -3.32 16.11
C LYS A 187 -4.14 -4.08 15.19
N LYS A 188 -5.07 -3.40 14.50
CA LYS A 188 -5.96 -4.04 13.52
C LYS A 188 -5.20 -4.65 12.34
N PHE A 189 -4.02 -4.13 12.06
CA PHE A 189 -3.13 -4.61 11.00
C PHE A 189 -1.94 -5.43 11.54
N GLY A 190 -2.02 -5.89 12.79
CA GLY A 190 -0.95 -6.69 13.40
C GLY A 190 0.37 -5.97 13.55
N ILE A 191 0.34 -4.63 13.67
CA ILE A 191 1.52 -3.79 13.83
C ILE A 191 1.73 -3.50 15.30
N GLU A 192 2.88 -3.90 15.84
CA GLU A 192 3.28 -3.56 17.20
C GLU A 192 3.65 -2.09 17.28
N SER A 193 3.19 -1.41 18.34
CA SER A 193 3.47 0.00 18.53
C SER A 193 4.05 0.29 19.92
N TYR A 194 5.08 1.11 19.93
CA TYR A 194 5.76 1.60 21.12
C TYR A 194 5.64 3.12 21.17
N PHE A 195 5.62 3.70 22.34
CA PHE A 195 5.52 5.15 22.49
C PHE A 195 6.58 5.65 23.48
N ILE A 196 7.26 6.71 23.08
CA ILE A 196 8.19 7.43 23.93
C ILE A 196 7.68 8.85 24.06
N TRP A 197 7.57 9.31 25.30
CA TRP A 197 7.23 10.70 25.63
C TRP A 197 8.19 11.26 26.66
N ASP A 198 8.36 12.57 26.64
CA ASP A 198 9.06 13.29 27.67
C ASP A 198 8.15 13.49 28.89
N TRP A 199 8.78 13.45 30.05
CA TRP A 199 8.11 13.69 31.34
C TRP A 199 7.85 15.17 31.55
#